data_69e41846f6ef21ec17cc080d7ef493f3
#
_entry.id   69e41846f6ef21ec17cc080d7ef493f3
#
_cell.length_a   1.000
_cell.length_b   1.000
_cell.length_c   1.000
_cell.angle_alpha   90.00
_cell.angle_beta   90.00
_cell.angle_gamma   90.00
#
_symmetry.space_group_name_H-M   'P 1'
#
loop_
_entity.id
_entity.type
_entity.pdbx_description
1 polymer ?
#
loop_
_entity_poly.entity_id
_entity_poly.type
_entity_poly.pdbx_seq_one_letter_code
_entity_poly.pdbx_strand_id
1 'polypeptide(L)'
;MVPGSLRGLSPTGSFTELNQGFMAGKLYIKTMGCQMNEYDSARMADLLAHTHGFTLTDNPEDADLLLLNTCSIRERAQEKVFTQLGYWKAHKRARPEVVIGVGGCVASQEGAAIRARAPYVDLVFGPQTLHRLPEMLDTARATRRAVVDVSFPEIEKFDRLPDPKVEGVRAFVSIMEGCSKYCTYCVVPFTRGEEFSRPFDDVLAEVVSLAGQG
;
A
#
# COMPACT_ATOMS: atom_id res chain seq x y z
N MET A 1 53.92 8.96 26.72
CA MET A 1 53.65 9.93 25.68
C MET A 1 52.45 9.48 24.88
N VAL A 2 51.29 10.06 25.14
CA VAL A 2 50.09 10.09 24.27
C VAL A 2 50.11 11.49 23.68
N PRO A 3 49.68 11.74 22.43
CA PRO A 3 48.30 11.80 22.11
C PRO A 3 47.96 11.45 20.62
N GLY A 4 46.73 11.03 20.40
CA GLY A 4 46.12 10.92 19.08
C GLY A 4 44.63 11.20 19.20
N SER A 5 44.27 12.46 19.03
CA SER A 5 42.92 13.02 19.03
C SER A 5 42.03 12.37 17.97
N LEU A 6 40.97 11.67 18.38
CA LEU A 6 39.83 11.31 17.52
C LEU A 6 38.88 12.51 17.43
N ARG A 7 38.94 13.25 16.33
CA ARG A 7 37.97 14.28 15.99
C ARG A 7 36.69 13.63 15.47
N GLY A 8 35.59 14.11 16.00
CA GLY A 8 34.22 13.72 15.79
C GLY A 8 33.78 13.62 14.33
N LEU A 9 33.04 12.57 14.07
CA LEU A 9 32.10 12.47 12.98
C LEU A 9 30.72 12.77 13.55
N SER A 10 30.23 13.96 13.26
CA SER A 10 28.83 14.33 13.51
C SER A 10 27.94 13.59 12.51
N PRO A 11 26.88 12.91 12.97
CA PRO A 11 25.88 12.34 12.08
C PRO A 11 24.80 13.40 11.79
N THR A 12 25.10 14.37 10.94
CA THR A 12 24.11 15.28 10.36
C THR A 12 24.08 15.12 8.86
N GLY A 13 23.71 13.93 8.42
CA GLY A 13 23.20 13.73 7.07
C GLY A 13 21.69 13.88 7.14
N SER A 14 21.17 15.03 6.69
CA SER A 14 19.74 15.26 6.62
C SER A 14 19.14 14.26 5.63
N PHE A 15 18.04 13.61 6.03
CA PHE A 15 17.21 12.71 5.21
C PHE A 15 16.71 13.36 3.90
N THR A 16 16.95 14.64 3.71
CA THR A 16 16.53 15.44 2.55
C THR A 16 17.43 15.27 1.31
N GLU A 17 18.63 14.72 1.45
CA GLU A 17 19.59 14.63 0.31
C GLU A 17 19.47 13.32 -0.50
N LEU A 18 18.76 12.30 -0.01
CA LEU A 18 18.55 11.04 -0.74
C LEU A 18 17.38 11.09 -1.74
N ASN A 19 16.66 12.21 -1.80
CA ASN A 19 15.44 12.33 -2.64
C ASN A 19 15.68 13.03 -3.99
N GLN A 20 16.94 13.18 -4.43
CA GLN A 20 17.26 13.79 -5.72
C GLN A 20 17.32 12.76 -6.85
N GLY A 21 16.14 12.29 -7.29
CA GLY A 21 16.08 11.39 -8.46
C GLY A 21 14.71 10.80 -8.79
N PHE A 22 13.74 10.89 -7.92
CA PHE A 22 12.41 10.40 -8.22
C PHE A 22 11.55 11.49 -8.84
N MET A 23 11.28 11.37 -10.13
CA MET A 23 10.26 12.20 -10.80
C MET A 23 8.92 11.92 -10.13
N ALA A 24 8.29 12.97 -9.61
CA ALA A 24 6.94 12.92 -9.06
C ALA A 24 6.00 12.29 -10.09
N GLY A 25 5.51 11.08 -9.80
CA GLY A 25 4.63 10.31 -10.70
C GLY A 25 3.17 10.53 -10.36
N LYS A 26 2.28 10.12 -11.27
CA LYS A 26 0.84 10.10 -11.05
C LYS A 26 0.40 8.72 -10.59
N LEU A 27 -0.39 8.67 -9.53
CA LEU A 27 -0.95 7.47 -8.93
C LEU A 27 -2.45 7.40 -9.19
N TYR A 28 -2.92 6.32 -9.77
CA TYR A 28 -4.33 6.00 -9.85
C TYR A 28 -4.64 4.80 -8.96
N ILE A 29 -5.61 4.94 -8.06
CA ILE A 29 -6.08 3.85 -7.20
C ILE A 29 -7.53 3.55 -7.51
N LYS A 30 -7.81 2.32 -7.95
CA LYS A 30 -9.17 1.82 -8.06
C LYS A 30 -9.50 0.97 -6.84
N THR A 31 -10.36 1.49 -5.99
CA THR A 31 -10.83 0.79 -4.80
C THR A 31 -12.07 -0.03 -5.11
N MET A 32 -12.05 -1.29 -4.73
CA MET A 32 -13.20 -2.20 -4.77
C MET A 32 -13.45 -2.71 -3.36
N GLY A 33 -14.70 -2.64 -2.88
CA GLY A 33 -15.07 -3.34 -1.66
C GLY A 33 -15.75 -2.54 -0.57
N CYS A 34 -15.19 -2.51 0.61
CA CYS A 34 -15.75 -1.97 1.84
C CYS A 34 -14.93 -0.77 2.35
N GLN A 35 -15.39 -0.17 3.45
CA GLN A 35 -14.71 0.96 4.11
C GLN A 35 -13.27 0.66 4.49
N MET A 36 -12.94 -0.60 4.86
CA MET A 36 -11.55 -0.98 5.13
C MET A 36 -10.66 -0.83 3.90
N ASN A 37 -11.19 -1.12 2.69
CA ASN A 37 -10.46 -0.91 1.46
C ASN A 37 -10.31 0.60 1.13
N GLU A 38 -11.30 1.42 1.48
CA GLU A 38 -11.19 2.89 1.36
C GLU A 38 -10.09 3.42 2.26
N TYR A 39 -10.07 2.99 3.53
CA TYR A 39 -8.99 3.29 4.46
C TYR A 39 -7.62 2.84 3.91
N ASP A 40 -7.49 1.58 3.49
CA ASP A 40 -6.23 1.05 2.94
C ASP A 40 -5.77 1.86 1.72
N SER A 41 -6.71 2.29 0.85
CA SER A 41 -6.38 3.10 -0.35
C SER A 41 -5.89 4.50 0.03
N ALA A 42 -6.53 5.15 0.99
CA ALA A 42 -6.06 6.44 1.50
C ALA A 42 -4.64 6.31 2.08
N ARG A 43 -4.40 5.26 2.88
CA ARG A 43 -3.07 5.02 3.48
C ARG A 43 -1.99 4.72 2.42
N MET A 44 -2.32 3.99 1.34
CA MET A 44 -1.39 3.78 0.22
C MET A 44 -1.06 5.09 -0.50
N ALA A 45 -2.06 5.96 -0.69
CA ALA A 45 -1.86 7.27 -1.29
C ALA A 45 -0.95 8.16 -0.44
N ASP A 46 -1.23 8.27 0.87
CA ASP A 46 -0.39 9.02 1.82
C ASP A 46 1.05 8.51 1.84
N LEU A 47 1.22 7.19 1.90
CA LEU A 47 2.53 6.55 1.94
C LEU A 47 3.35 6.84 0.68
N LEU A 48 2.75 6.69 -0.50
CA LEU A 48 3.43 6.92 -1.77
C LEU A 48 3.66 8.42 -2.05
N ALA A 49 2.77 9.29 -1.58
CA ALA A 49 2.99 10.74 -1.63
C ALA A 49 4.16 11.14 -0.74
N HIS A 50 4.25 10.58 0.47
CA HIS A 50 5.31 10.89 1.42
C HIS A 50 6.68 10.36 0.97
N THR A 51 6.74 9.13 0.47
CA THR A 51 8.00 8.44 0.14
C THR A 51 8.52 8.74 -1.26
N HIS A 52 7.62 8.86 -2.24
CA HIS A 52 7.97 8.95 -3.66
C HIS A 52 7.42 10.21 -4.36
N GLY A 53 6.70 11.07 -3.64
CA GLY A 53 6.12 12.29 -4.20
C GLY A 53 4.99 12.04 -5.21
N PHE A 54 4.33 10.88 -5.17
CA PHE A 54 3.20 10.61 -6.05
C PHE A 54 2.03 11.56 -5.78
N THR A 55 1.36 11.97 -6.85
CA THR A 55 0.11 12.72 -6.79
C THR A 55 -1.03 11.88 -7.32
N LEU A 56 -2.19 11.92 -6.65
CA LEU A 56 -3.38 11.22 -7.12
C LEU A 56 -3.89 11.79 -8.43
N THR A 57 -4.41 10.92 -9.29
CA THR A 57 -5.12 11.27 -10.51
C THR A 57 -6.40 10.45 -10.63
N ASP A 58 -7.46 11.05 -11.18
CA ASP A 58 -8.71 10.36 -11.48
C ASP A 58 -8.68 9.67 -12.85
N ASN A 59 -7.68 9.98 -13.67
CA ASN A 59 -7.55 9.41 -15.00
C ASN A 59 -6.46 8.31 -15.03
N PRO A 60 -6.82 7.04 -15.23
CA PRO A 60 -5.86 5.94 -15.30
C PRO A 60 -4.87 6.06 -16.47
N GLU A 61 -5.24 6.76 -17.56
CA GLU A 61 -4.37 6.92 -18.75
C GLU A 61 -3.16 7.81 -18.45
N ASP A 62 -3.28 8.71 -17.47
CA ASP A 62 -2.20 9.61 -17.06
C ASP A 62 -1.28 9.01 -15.98
N ALA A 63 -1.67 7.86 -15.40
CA ALA A 63 -0.98 7.29 -14.25
C ALA A 63 0.33 6.60 -14.65
N ASP A 64 1.32 6.73 -13.78
CA ASP A 64 2.60 6.00 -13.82
C ASP A 64 2.56 4.76 -12.91
N LEU A 65 1.64 4.78 -11.94
CA LEU A 65 1.34 3.66 -11.05
C LEU A 65 -0.17 3.46 -10.96
N LEU A 66 -0.61 2.27 -11.35
CA LEU A 66 -2.01 1.83 -11.30
C LEU A 66 -2.16 0.81 -10.17
N LEU A 67 -2.92 1.14 -9.14
CA LEU A 67 -3.21 0.24 -8.02
C LEU A 67 -4.67 -0.19 -8.03
N LEU A 68 -4.89 -1.49 -7.92
CA LEU A 68 -6.21 -2.10 -7.75
C LEU A 68 -6.32 -2.65 -6.32
N ASN A 69 -7.06 -1.96 -5.47
CA ASN A 69 -7.36 -2.45 -4.13
C ASN A 69 -8.61 -3.32 -4.16
N THR A 70 -8.50 -4.55 -3.71
CA THR A 70 -9.44 -5.63 -3.99
C THR A 70 -10.14 -6.14 -2.73
N CYS A 71 -11.38 -6.59 -2.88
CA CYS A 71 -12.19 -7.16 -1.82
C CYS A 71 -12.63 -8.58 -2.18
N SER A 72 -12.60 -9.49 -1.21
CA SER A 72 -13.02 -10.90 -1.39
C SER A 72 -14.41 -11.22 -0.84
N ILE A 73 -15.11 -10.26 -0.23
CA ILE A 73 -16.39 -10.51 0.47
C ILE A 73 -17.55 -10.79 -0.51
N ARG A 74 -17.47 -10.29 -1.74
CA ARG A 74 -18.54 -10.43 -2.72
C ARG A 74 -18.27 -11.58 -3.68
N GLU A 75 -19.29 -12.37 -3.96
CA GLU A 75 -19.30 -13.31 -5.07
C GLU A 75 -18.85 -12.60 -6.36
N ARG A 76 -18.02 -13.21 -7.16
CA ARG A 76 -17.42 -12.63 -8.38
C ARG A 76 -16.46 -11.45 -8.15
N ALA A 77 -16.03 -11.20 -6.92
CA ALA A 77 -15.03 -10.14 -6.71
C ALA A 77 -13.75 -10.40 -7.51
N GLN A 78 -13.30 -11.65 -7.54
CA GLN A 78 -12.14 -12.10 -8.30
C GLN A 78 -12.30 -11.86 -9.82
N GLU A 79 -13.46 -12.16 -10.40
CA GLU A 79 -13.71 -11.93 -11.84
C GLU A 79 -13.63 -10.45 -12.19
N LYS A 80 -14.13 -9.57 -11.31
CA LYS A 80 -14.03 -8.11 -11.50
C LYS A 80 -12.59 -7.63 -11.48
N VAL A 81 -11.75 -8.22 -10.63
CA VAL A 81 -10.31 -7.93 -10.60
C VAL A 81 -9.69 -8.22 -11.97
N PHE A 82 -9.89 -9.42 -12.51
CA PHE A 82 -9.32 -9.79 -13.81
C PHE A 82 -9.91 -9.02 -14.98
N THR A 83 -11.19 -8.67 -14.91
CA THR A 83 -11.82 -7.77 -15.92
C THR A 83 -11.11 -6.42 -15.92
N GLN A 84 -10.91 -5.81 -14.73
CA GLN A 84 -10.21 -4.53 -14.61
C GLN A 84 -8.76 -4.62 -15.09
N LEU A 85 -8.05 -5.66 -14.72
CA LEU A 85 -6.68 -5.90 -15.19
C LEU A 85 -6.63 -6.05 -16.71
N GLY A 86 -7.65 -6.66 -17.32
CA GLY A 86 -7.78 -6.76 -18.76
C GLY A 86 -7.79 -5.39 -19.46
N TYR A 87 -8.49 -4.39 -18.91
CA TYR A 87 -8.45 -3.00 -19.42
C TYR A 87 -7.04 -2.40 -19.30
N TRP A 88 -6.38 -2.59 -18.18
CA TRP A 88 -5.04 -2.05 -17.98
C TRP A 88 -3.94 -2.74 -18.79
N LYS A 89 -4.19 -3.94 -19.29
CA LYS A 89 -3.26 -4.65 -20.17
C LYS A 89 -2.93 -3.86 -21.44
N ALA A 90 -3.92 -3.21 -22.05
CA ALA A 90 -3.71 -2.39 -23.23
C ALA A 90 -2.85 -1.17 -22.91
N HIS A 91 -3.13 -0.53 -21.77
CA HIS A 91 -2.37 0.61 -21.27
C HIS A 91 -0.90 0.23 -21.00
N LYS A 92 -0.65 -0.89 -20.30
CA LYS A 92 0.72 -1.41 -20.05
C LYS A 92 1.48 -1.74 -21.34
N ARG A 93 0.79 -2.17 -22.38
CA ARG A 93 1.41 -2.42 -23.70
C ARG A 93 1.85 -1.15 -24.40
N ALA A 94 1.04 -0.07 -24.29
CA ALA A 94 1.35 1.23 -24.86
C ALA A 94 2.44 1.97 -24.05
N ARG A 95 2.44 1.81 -22.73
CA ARG A 95 3.38 2.42 -21.79
C ARG A 95 4.00 1.36 -20.89
N PRO A 96 5.06 0.65 -21.34
CA PRO A 96 5.68 -0.44 -20.59
C PRO A 96 6.28 -0.04 -19.23
N GLU A 97 6.60 1.23 -19.04
CA GLU A 97 7.12 1.81 -17.80
C GLU A 97 6.08 1.93 -16.68
N VAL A 98 4.78 1.96 -17.02
CA VAL A 98 3.69 2.01 -16.03
C VAL A 98 3.73 0.77 -15.15
N VAL A 99 3.66 0.96 -13.85
CA VAL A 99 3.63 -0.15 -12.89
C VAL A 99 2.17 -0.47 -12.55
N ILE A 100 1.81 -1.76 -12.56
CA ILE A 100 0.47 -2.24 -12.17
C ILE A 100 0.60 -3.06 -10.90
N GLY A 101 -0.11 -2.63 -9.84
CA GLY A 101 -0.17 -3.31 -8.56
C GLY A 101 -1.59 -3.80 -8.22
N VAL A 102 -1.67 -4.96 -7.59
CA VAL A 102 -2.91 -5.52 -7.05
C VAL A 102 -2.74 -5.72 -5.56
N GLY A 103 -3.56 -5.03 -4.78
CA GLY A 103 -3.56 -5.10 -3.32
C GLY A 103 -4.89 -5.57 -2.75
N GLY A 104 -4.94 -5.79 -1.45
CA GLY A 104 -6.16 -6.09 -0.71
C GLY A 104 -6.50 -7.57 -0.57
N CYS A 105 -7.74 -7.87 -0.21
CA CYS A 105 -8.13 -9.22 0.24
C CYS A 105 -8.03 -10.30 -0.86
N VAL A 106 -8.39 -9.99 -2.12
CA VAL A 106 -8.20 -10.96 -3.23
C VAL A 106 -6.71 -11.17 -3.49
N ALA A 107 -5.89 -10.12 -3.37
CA ALA A 107 -4.45 -10.26 -3.50
C ALA A 107 -3.85 -11.18 -2.43
N SER A 108 -4.28 -11.06 -1.16
CA SER A 108 -3.89 -11.99 -0.09
C SER A 108 -4.30 -13.43 -0.37
N GLN A 109 -5.51 -13.62 -0.88
CA GLN A 109 -6.06 -14.95 -1.14
C GLN A 109 -5.39 -15.66 -2.32
N GLU A 110 -5.18 -14.94 -3.42
CA GLU A 110 -4.68 -15.49 -4.68
C GLU A 110 -3.15 -15.43 -4.79
N GLY A 111 -2.52 -14.45 -4.17
CA GLY A 111 -1.07 -14.30 -4.18
C GLY A 111 -0.47 -14.37 -5.59
N ALA A 112 0.50 -15.26 -5.77
CA ALA A 112 1.18 -15.45 -7.04
C ALA A 112 0.27 -15.94 -8.19
N ALA A 113 -0.91 -16.52 -7.89
CA ALA A 113 -1.85 -17.01 -8.92
C ALA A 113 -2.42 -15.83 -9.75
N ILE A 114 -2.49 -14.61 -9.20
CA ILE A 114 -2.85 -13.42 -9.96
C ILE A 114 -1.95 -13.28 -11.19
N ARG A 115 -0.64 -13.47 -11.01
CA ARG A 115 0.33 -13.34 -12.09
C ARG A 115 0.26 -14.47 -13.11
N ALA A 116 -0.16 -15.67 -12.73
CA ALA A 116 -0.39 -16.75 -13.68
C ALA A 116 -1.45 -16.37 -14.72
N ARG A 117 -2.49 -15.62 -14.33
CA ARG A 117 -3.56 -15.12 -15.21
C ARG A 117 -3.25 -13.75 -15.83
N ALA A 118 -2.51 -12.89 -15.12
CA ALA A 118 -2.17 -11.54 -15.53
C ALA A 118 -0.65 -11.29 -15.36
N PRO A 119 0.21 -11.84 -16.24
CA PRO A 119 1.67 -11.78 -16.10
C PRO A 119 2.26 -10.37 -16.21
N TYR A 120 1.47 -9.40 -16.65
CA TYR A 120 1.82 -7.99 -16.75
C TYR A 120 1.61 -7.20 -15.43
N VAL A 121 1.13 -7.85 -14.38
CA VAL A 121 1.07 -7.28 -13.03
C VAL A 121 2.47 -7.31 -12.42
N ASP A 122 2.90 -6.16 -11.91
CA ASP A 122 4.23 -5.95 -11.36
C ASP A 122 4.27 -6.15 -9.84
N LEU A 123 3.20 -5.77 -9.12
CA LEU A 123 3.11 -5.82 -7.67
C LEU A 123 1.87 -6.61 -7.23
N VAL A 124 2.03 -7.52 -6.25
CA VAL A 124 0.92 -8.19 -5.57
C VAL A 124 1.19 -8.14 -4.07
N PHE A 125 0.28 -7.52 -3.31
CA PHE A 125 0.48 -7.33 -1.87
C PHE A 125 -0.83 -7.47 -1.08
N GLY A 126 -0.70 -7.96 0.14
CA GLY A 126 -1.82 -8.06 1.07
C GLY A 126 -2.12 -6.74 1.79
N PRO A 127 -3.27 -6.64 2.51
CA PRO A 127 -3.55 -5.49 3.36
C PRO A 127 -2.49 -5.32 4.46
N GLN A 128 -1.89 -6.41 4.92
CA GLN A 128 -0.90 -6.41 6.00
C GLN A 128 0.50 -5.96 5.55
N THR A 129 0.77 -6.01 4.25
CA THR A 129 2.07 -5.63 3.68
C THR A 129 2.03 -4.30 2.91
N LEU A 130 0.93 -3.55 2.97
CA LEU A 130 0.80 -2.29 2.25
C LEU A 130 1.87 -1.25 2.63
N HIS A 131 2.37 -1.29 3.87
CA HIS A 131 3.44 -0.41 4.34
C HIS A 131 4.79 -0.66 3.63
N ARG A 132 4.97 -1.82 3.00
CA ARG A 132 6.15 -2.19 2.21
C ARG A 132 6.03 -1.82 0.73
N LEU A 133 4.89 -1.22 0.33
CA LEU A 133 4.63 -0.86 -1.06
C LEU A 133 5.71 0.03 -1.70
N PRO A 134 6.32 1.02 -1.00
CA PRO A 134 7.44 1.79 -1.53
C PRO A 134 8.65 0.91 -1.92
N GLU A 135 9.09 0.05 -1.02
CA GLU A 135 10.22 -0.87 -1.23
C GLU A 135 9.94 -1.88 -2.36
N MET A 136 8.69 -2.37 -2.44
CA MET A 136 8.24 -3.26 -3.51
C MET A 136 8.27 -2.56 -4.86
N LEU A 137 7.84 -1.29 -4.93
CA LEU A 137 7.85 -0.46 -6.12
C LEU A 137 9.28 -0.24 -6.61
N ASP A 138 10.20 0.12 -5.71
CA ASP A 138 11.61 0.31 -6.03
C ASP A 138 12.25 -0.98 -6.56
N THR A 139 11.97 -2.09 -5.90
CA THR A 139 12.47 -3.41 -6.32
C THR A 139 11.95 -3.78 -7.71
N ALA A 140 10.65 -3.59 -7.96
CA ALA A 140 10.04 -3.90 -9.26
C ALA A 140 10.63 -3.04 -10.38
N ARG A 141 10.83 -1.75 -10.13
CA ARG A 141 11.45 -0.81 -11.09
C ARG A 141 12.91 -1.14 -11.37
N ALA A 142 13.69 -1.41 -10.32
CA ALA A 142 15.11 -1.71 -10.44
C ALA A 142 15.38 -3.04 -11.14
N THR A 143 14.61 -4.09 -10.79
CA THR A 143 14.83 -5.44 -11.29
C THR A 143 14.04 -5.77 -12.54
N ARG A 144 13.02 -4.99 -12.87
CA ARG A 144 12.00 -5.27 -13.87
C ARG A 144 11.34 -6.65 -13.68
N ARG A 145 11.30 -7.10 -12.43
CA ARG A 145 10.63 -8.33 -12.02
C ARG A 145 9.47 -8.00 -11.09
N ALA A 146 8.43 -8.80 -11.21
CA ALA A 146 7.31 -8.62 -10.31
C ALA A 146 7.66 -9.01 -8.88
N VAL A 147 7.08 -8.28 -7.93
CA VAL A 147 7.23 -8.49 -6.50
C VAL A 147 5.90 -8.94 -5.92
N VAL A 148 5.92 -10.03 -5.15
CA VAL A 148 4.72 -10.58 -4.49
C VAL A 148 5.02 -10.68 -3.00
N ASP A 149 4.26 -9.95 -2.18
CA ASP A 149 4.33 -10.05 -0.72
C ASP A 149 2.90 -10.04 -0.14
N VAL A 150 2.41 -11.23 0.18
CA VAL A 150 1.12 -11.46 0.82
C VAL A 150 1.31 -12.09 2.20
N SER A 151 2.47 -11.88 2.81
CA SER A 151 2.77 -12.35 4.16
C SER A 151 1.94 -11.64 5.22
N PHE A 152 1.93 -12.21 6.41
CA PHE A 152 1.29 -11.62 7.59
C PHE A 152 2.40 -11.31 8.62
N PRO A 153 3.10 -10.16 8.46
CA PRO A 153 4.11 -9.76 9.42
C PRO A 153 3.46 -9.46 10.78
N GLU A 154 4.16 -9.79 11.85
CA GLU A 154 3.74 -9.35 13.19
C GLU A 154 3.87 -7.82 13.28
N ILE A 155 2.75 -7.14 13.53
CA ILE A 155 2.59 -5.74 14.00
C ILE A 155 3.54 -4.68 13.38
N GLU A 156 3.77 -4.67 12.07
CA GLU A 156 4.61 -3.62 11.47
C GLU A 156 3.80 -2.50 10.77
N LYS A 157 2.56 -2.78 10.40
CA LYS A 157 1.79 -1.93 9.48
C LYS A 157 1.55 -0.52 10.03
N PHE A 158 1.05 -0.43 11.26
CA PHE A 158 0.63 0.86 11.82
C PHE A 158 1.83 1.74 12.19
N ASP A 159 2.93 1.14 12.61
CA ASP A 159 4.15 1.88 13.02
C ASP A 159 4.90 2.49 11.84
N ARG A 160 4.66 1.99 10.62
CA ARG A 160 5.38 2.41 9.40
C ARG A 160 4.55 3.26 8.45
N LEU A 161 3.31 3.59 8.81
CA LEU A 161 2.48 4.47 7.99
C LEU A 161 2.70 5.93 8.40
N PRO A 162 2.76 6.87 7.45
CA PRO A 162 2.82 8.29 7.76
C PRO A 162 1.52 8.74 8.44
N ASP A 163 1.53 9.93 9.04
CA ASP A 163 0.31 10.52 9.57
C ASP A 163 -0.77 10.62 8.48
N PRO A 164 -2.02 10.27 8.78
CA PRO A 164 -3.10 10.31 7.81
C PRO A 164 -3.44 11.75 7.44
N LYS A 165 -3.80 11.95 6.18
CA LYS A 165 -4.36 13.23 5.70
C LYS A 165 -5.86 13.17 5.62
N VAL A 166 -6.52 14.27 6.00
CA VAL A 166 -7.96 14.41 5.82
C VAL A 166 -8.26 14.86 4.40
N GLU A 167 -9.08 14.09 3.69
CA GLU A 167 -9.68 14.50 2.43
C GLU A 167 -11.18 14.76 2.64
N GLY A 168 -11.57 16.04 2.65
CA GLY A 168 -12.97 16.43 2.86
C GLY A 168 -13.38 16.43 4.34
N VAL A 169 -14.65 16.09 4.63
CA VAL A 169 -15.28 16.20 5.96
C VAL A 169 -15.34 14.89 6.74
N ARG A 170 -14.67 13.84 6.26
CA ARG A 170 -14.67 12.50 6.88
C ARG A 170 -13.29 11.91 6.86
N ALA A 171 -12.97 11.21 7.93
CA ALA A 171 -11.78 10.38 8.00
C ALA A 171 -12.15 9.02 8.60
N PHE A 172 -11.46 7.96 8.14
CA PHE A 172 -11.57 6.63 8.74
C PHE A 172 -10.35 6.38 9.62
N VAL A 173 -10.59 5.90 10.83
CA VAL A 173 -9.55 5.45 11.74
C VAL A 173 -9.71 3.95 11.95
N SER A 174 -8.68 3.18 11.63
CA SER A 174 -8.68 1.74 11.93
C SER A 174 -8.33 1.54 13.38
N ILE A 175 -9.23 0.96 14.15
CA ILE A 175 -9.02 0.64 15.57
C ILE A 175 -8.55 -0.79 15.77
N MET A 176 -8.88 -1.67 14.83
CA MET A 176 -8.47 -3.07 14.82
C MET A 176 -8.48 -3.64 13.41
N GLU A 177 -7.68 -4.66 13.16
CA GLU A 177 -7.67 -5.45 11.93
C GLU A 177 -7.68 -6.95 12.22
N GLY A 178 -8.05 -7.74 11.18
CA GLY A 178 -8.11 -9.18 11.29
C GLY A 178 -9.29 -9.68 12.12
N CYS A 179 -9.31 -10.97 12.40
CA CYS A 179 -10.32 -11.60 13.26
C CYS A 179 -9.88 -13.02 13.65
N SER A 180 -9.93 -13.34 14.95
CA SER A 180 -9.56 -14.67 15.49
C SER A 180 -10.78 -15.57 15.81
N LYS A 181 -11.98 -15.27 15.24
CA LYS A 181 -13.18 -16.07 15.49
C LYS A 181 -13.28 -17.31 14.60
N TYR A 182 -12.64 -17.33 13.44
CA TYR A 182 -12.59 -18.45 12.52
C TYR A 182 -13.97 -19.07 12.20
N CYS A 183 -15.00 -18.23 12.02
CA CYS A 183 -16.32 -18.68 11.60
C CYS A 183 -16.24 -19.42 10.25
N THR A 184 -16.99 -20.51 10.08
CA THR A 184 -16.86 -21.43 8.94
C THR A 184 -17.05 -20.80 7.55
N TYR A 185 -17.78 -19.69 7.47
CA TYR A 185 -18.04 -18.95 6.22
C TYR A 185 -17.17 -17.70 6.05
N CYS A 186 -16.32 -17.38 7.01
CA CYS A 186 -15.62 -16.10 7.04
C CYS A 186 -14.20 -16.19 6.50
N VAL A 187 -13.88 -15.36 5.51
CA VAL A 187 -12.56 -15.30 4.88
C VAL A 187 -11.58 -14.35 5.61
N VAL A 188 -12.07 -13.52 6.54
CA VAL A 188 -11.27 -12.44 7.17
C VAL A 188 -9.98 -12.94 7.81
N PRO A 189 -9.95 -14.02 8.62
CA PRO A 189 -8.70 -14.51 9.18
C PRO A 189 -7.63 -14.86 8.12
N PHE A 190 -8.06 -15.31 6.95
CA PHE A 190 -7.19 -15.76 5.86
C PHE A 190 -6.76 -14.63 4.93
N THR A 191 -7.39 -13.47 4.99
CA THR A 191 -7.09 -12.33 4.12
C THR A 191 -6.54 -11.12 4.84
N ARG A 192 -6.90 -10.95 6.13
CA ARG A 192 -6.45 -9.85 6.99
C ARG A 192 -5.71 -10.33 8.25
N GLY A 193 -5.57 -11.65 8.43
CA GLY A 193 -4.86 -12.24 9.55
C GLY A 193 -5.69 -12.32 10.83
N GLU A 194 -5.01 -12.67 11.91
CA GLU A 194 -5.57 -12.70 13.25
C GLU A 194 -5.93 -11.30 13.75
N GLU A 195 -6.76 -11.24 14.77
CA GLU A 195 -7.20 -10.00 15.37
C GLU A 195 -6.03 -9.27 16.02
N PHE A 196 -5.83 -8.05 15.59
CA PHE A 196 -4.91 -7.09 16.19
C PHE A 196 -5.66 -5.79 16.50
N SER A 197 -5.76 -5.45 17.79
CA SER A 197 -6.33 -4.19 18.26
C SER A 197 -5.22 -3.19 18.55
N ARG A 198 -5.35 -1.98 18.01
CA ARG A 198 -4.37 -0.91 18.26
C ARG A 198 -4.45 -0.40 19.70
N PRO A 199 -3.34 0.04 20.30
CA PRO A 199 -3.35 0.73 21.58
C PRO A 199 -4.31 1.93 21.56
N PHE A 200 -5.02 2.12 22.66
CA PHE A 200 -6.03 3.21 22.74
C PHE A 200 -5.40 4.59 22.53
N ASP A 201 -4.22 4.82 23.11
CA ASP A 201 -3.53 6.11 23.02
C ASP A 201 -3.12 6.45 21.58
N ASP A 202 -2.71 5.44 20.78
CA ASP A 202 -2.35 5.63 19.36
C ASP A 202 -3.59 5.98 18.52
N VAL A 203 -4.71 5.31 18.79
CA VAL A 203 -5.99 5.61 18.14
C VAL A 203 -6.45 7.03 18.49
N LEU A 204 -6.32 7.42 19.76
CA LEU A 204 -6.71 8.76 20.21
C LEU A 204 -5.80 9.83 19.60
N ALA A 205 -4.50 9.60 19.52
CA ALA A 205 -3.55 10.51 18.88
C ALA A 205 -3.88 10.72 17.40
N GLU A 206 -4.21 9.65 16.67
CA GLU A 206 -4.65 9.73 15.27
C GLU A 206 -5.94 10.53 15.13
N VAL A 207 -6.94 10.30 15.98
CA VAL A 207 -8.20 11.08 15.99
C VAL A 207 -7.94 12.57 16.24
N VAL A 208 -7.08 12.91 17.19
CA VAL A 208 -6.71 14.30 17.49
C VAL A 208 -5.99 14.94 16.31
N SER A 209 -5.05 14.23 15.68
CA SER A 209 -4.34 14.70 14.50
C SER A 209 -5.30 14.99 13.34
N LEU A 210 -6.22 14.07 13.06
CA LEU A 210 -7.25 14.24 12.01
C LEU A 210 -8.21 15.40 12.30
N ALA A 211 -8.68 15.52 13.54
CA ALA A 211 -9.54 16.61 13.95
C ALA A 211 -8.84 17.98 13.87
N GLY A 212 -7.54 18.04 14.07
CA GLY A 212 -6.74 19.27 13.96
C GLY A 212 -6.52 19.75 12.52
N GLN A 213 -6.79 18.90 11.54
CA GLN A 213 -6.65 19.24 10.11
C GLN A 213 -7.93 19.89 9.53
N GLY A 214 -9.06 19.95 10.26
CA GLY A 214 -10.31 20.62 9.89
C GLY A 214 -11.48 19.69 9.73
#